data_1e07fe7461fdd0813049735dfe756eb1
#
_entry.id   1e07fe7461fdd0813049735dfe756eb1
#
_cell.length_a   1.000
_cell.length_b   1.000
_cell.length_c   1.000
_cell.angle_alpha   90.00
_cell.angle_beta   90.00
_cell.angle_gamma   90.00
#
_symmetry.space_group_name_H-M   'P 1'
#
loop_
_entity.id
_entity.type
_entity.pdbx_description
1 polymer ?
#
loop_
_entity_poly.entity_id
_entity_poly.type
_entity_poly.pdbx_seq_one_letter_code
_entity_poly.pdbx_strand_id
1 'polypeptide(L)'
;MNYSLNRRRFLATTAGTLTAPYFLRSQGSPNGKLNIACIGTAGRAAGNIEGVKGENIVALVDVDSANLAKAGEKFPTAKRYADFRKMLEQKDIDAVVISTPDHTHAVCAVMAMRSGRHVYCEKPLARTVSEVRAMSDTAAKTKRVTQMGNQIHSHPGNNYRRCVELVQSGAIGAVKEVHVWAGAIYGDKTVVANPPPPPSSLDYDLWLGPAQYVSYRPEYVPFHWRHFWHFGGGTLADFWCHYADLAHWALDLKYPLTVEAEGPKVDPELVPIDLKVRYEYPARGKQPPVKLAWYQGKYRPEAELGPLLDKWKGGGVLFIGEKGRLLANYTQRLLLPEDSYKDFKPPTPFVPDAKGGNWQHEQWIQAIKTGSQAECDFAYGGPLSEAGLLGNVAFRVGRKLIWDAKTLKAKGCPEADQFIQHKYREGWKI
;
A
#
# COMPACT_ATOMS: atom_id res chain seq x y z
N MET A 1 -38.96 39.63 26.06
CA MET A 1 -39.05 39.98 24.63
C MET A 1 -38.82 38.70 23.83
N ASN A 2 -39.93 38.17 23.29
CA ASN A 2 -39.91 36.93 22.51
C ASN A 2 -39.62 37.28 21.06
N TYR A 3 -38.51 36.78 20.52
CA TYR A 3 -38.25 36.81 19.05
C TYR A 3 -38.73 35.51 18.42
N SER A 4 -39.87 35.54 17.76
CA SER A 4 -40.37 34.47 16.90
C SER A 4 -39.57 34.47 15.58
N LEU A 5 -38.84 33.44 15.29
CA LEU A 5 -38.16 33.20 14.00
C LEU A 5 -39.19 32.79 12.95
N ASN A 6 -39.41 33.67 11.96
CA ASN A 6 -40.37 33.51 10.89
C ASN A 6 -39.82 32.54 9.81
N ARG A 7 -40.51 31.40 9.62
CA ARG A 7 -40.19 30.31 8.67
C ARG A 7 -40.03 30.73 7.20
N ARG A 8 -40.48 31.93 6.84
CA ARG A 8 -40.41 32.45 5.45
C ARG A 8 -39.06 33.07 5.07
N ARG A 9 -38.16 33.33 6.01
CA ARG A 9 -36.81 33.86 5.72
C ARG A 9 -35.73 32.78 5.57
N PHE A 10 -36.05 31.53 5.85
CA PHE A 10 -35.10 30.39 5.69
C PHE A 10 -35.08 29.81 4.25
N LEU A 11 -36.03 30.18 3.42
CA LEU A 11 -36.16 29.68 2.03
C LEU A 11 -35.62 30.64 0.95
N ALA A 12 -35.06 31.80 1.32
CA ALA A 12 -34.63 32.81 0.36
C ALA A 12 -33.10 32.95 0.22
N THR A 13 -32.29 32.12 0.89
CA THR A 13 -30.81 32.22 0.83
C THR A 13 -30.11 30.92 0.48
N THR A 14 -30.79 29.97 -0.17
CA THR A 14 -30.18 28.77 -0.74
C THR A 14 -30.37 28.65 -2.25
N ALA A 15 -30.25 29.77 -2.96
CA ALA A 15 -29.87 29.75 -4.36
C ALA A 15 -28.34 29.75 -4.47
N GLY A 16 -27.70 28.89 -3.69
CA GLY A 16 -26.30 28.51 -3.86
C GLY A 16 -26.24 27.50 -4.99
N THR A 17 -25.54 27.85 -6.04
CA THR A 17 -25.14 27.05 -7.17
C THR A 17 -25.07 25.57 -6.82
N LEU A 18 -26.03 24.77 -7.27
CA LEU A 18 -25.89 23.34 -7.50
C LEU A 18 -24.78 23.20 -8.55
N THR A 19 -23.53 23.17 -8.12
CA THR A 19 -22.50 22.52 -8.89
C THR A 19 -22.91 21.05 -8.91
N ALA A 20 -23.62 20.67 -9.96
CA ALA A 20 -23.79 19.25 -10.29
C ALA A 20 -22.42 18.60 -10.15
N PRO A 21 -22.30 17.44 -9.47
CA PRO A 21 -21.06 16.69 -9.49
C PRO A 21 -20.72 16.53 -10.96
N TYR A 22 -19.52 16.98 -11.33
CA TYR A 22 -18.97 16.73 -12.65
C TYR A 22 -18.81 15.20 -12.73
N PHE A 23 -19.88 14.52 -13.16
CA PHE A 23 -19.76 13.18 -13.66
C PHE A 23 -18.86 13.31 -14.89
N LEU A 24 -17.57 13.06 -14.69
CA LEU A 24 -16.71 12.72 -15.80
C LEU A 24 -17.34 11.47 -16.42
N ARG A 25 -18.24 11.70 -17.40
CA ARG A 25 -18.54 10.65 -18.37
C ARG A 25 -17.15 10.18 -18.84
N SER A 26 -16.84 8.92 -18.59
CA SER A 26 -15.77 8.25 -19.34
C SER A 26 -15.96 8.73 -20.76
N GLN A 27 -14.94 9.35 -21.37
CA GLN A 27 -15.08 9.84 -22.73
C GLN A 27 -15.38 8.64 -23.61
N GLY A 28 -16.68 8.26 -23.62
CA GLY A 28 -17.27 7.56 -24.70
C GLY A 28 -16.71 6.22 -25.12
N SER A 29 -16.43 5.29 -24.19
CA SER A 29 -16.47 3.89 -24.61
C SER A 29 -17.93 3.53 -24.92
N PRO A 30 -18.27 3.12 -26.14
CA PRO A 30 -19.66 2.83 -26.55
C PRO A 30 -20.37 1.78 -25.69
N ASN A 31 -19.62 0.97 -24.95
CA ASN A 31 -20.12 -0.11 -24.11
C ASN A 31 -20.16 0.21 -22.60
N GLY A 32 -19.93 1.47 -22.19
CA GLY A 32 -19.91 1.88 -20.78
C GLY A 32 -18.75 1.30 -19.94
N LYS A 33 -17.74 0.71 -20.58
CA LYS A 33 -16.54 0.18 -19.94
C LYS A 33 -15.45 1.24 -19.86
N LEU A 34 -14.58 1.12 -18.86
CA LEU A 34 -13.37 1.93 -18.76
C LEU A 34 -12.32 1.44 -19.74
N ASN A 35 -11.58 2.37 -20.33
CA ASN A 35 -10.38 2.07 -21.10
C ASN A 35 -9.18 2.06 -20.16
N ILE A 36 -8.62 0.88 -19.91
CA ILE A 36 -7.56 0.66 -18.93
C ILE A 36 -6.23 0.38 -19.64
N ALA A 37 -5.17 1.05 -19.19
CA ALA A 37 -3.79 0.73 -19.51
C ALA A 37 -3.13 0.00 -18.35
N CYS A 38 -2.29 -1.01 -18.62
CA CYS A 38 -1.59 -1.78 -17.61
C CYS A 38 -0.08 -1.62 -17.77
N ILE A 39 0.61 -1.18 -16.70
CA ILE A 39 2.07 -1.02 -16.63
C ILE A 39 2.63 -2.18 -15.80
N GLY A 40 3.46 -3.01 -16.43
CA GLY A 40 3.84 -4.34 -16.00
C GLY A 40 2.85 -5.38 -16.52
N THR A 41 3.35 -6.52 -17.04
CA THR A 41 2.49 -7.52 -17.69
C THR A 41 2.70 -8.95 -17.19
N ALA A 42 3.76 -9.20 -16.41
CA ALA A 42 4.12 -10.54 -15.92
C ALA A 42 4.01 -10.64 -14.37
N GLY A 43 4.10 -11.84 -13.85
CA GLY A 43 4.05 -12.08 -12.40
C GLY A 43 2.77 -11.54 -11.77
N ARG A 44 2.89 -10.67 -10.77
CA ARG A 44 1.72 -10.04 -10.09
C ARG A 44 0.87 -9.21 -11.06
N ALA A 45 1.50 -8.54 -12.02
CA ALA A 45 0.80 -7.75 -13.02
C ALA A 45 -0.21 -8.57 -13.84
N ALA A 46 0.13 -9.81 -14.20
CA ALA A 46 -0.79 -10.69 -14.92
C ALA A 46 -2.09 -10.94 -14.12
N GLY A 47 -1.98 -11.10 -12.78
CA GLY A 47 -3.15 -11.25 -11.92
C GLY A 47 -3.99 -9.97 -11.83
N ASN A 48 -3.35 -8.79 -11.83
CA ASN A 48 -4.08 -7.52 -11.83
C ASN A 48 -4.77 -7.23 -13.16
N ILE A 49 -4.14 -7.57 -14.30
CA ILE A 49 -4.77 -7.48 -15.62
C ILE A 49 -6.01 -8.39 -15.66
N GLU A 50 -5.89 -9.61 -15.15
CA GLU A 50 -7.01 -10.54 -15.04
C GLU A 50 -8.14 -9.98 -14.17
N GLY A 51 -7.80 -9.29 -13.07
CA GLY A 51 -8.76 -8.64 -12.17
C GLY A 51 -9.55 -7.49 -12.81
N VAL A 52 -9.03 -6.87 -13.88
CA VAL A 52 -9.70 -5.76 -14.59
C VAL A 52 -10.13 -6.11 -16.01
N LYS A 53 -9.98 -7.35 -16.46
CA LYS A 53 -10.30 -7.78 -17.84
C LYS A 53 -11.77 -7.62 -18.24
N GLY A 54 -12.66 -7.39 -17.28
CA GLY A 54 -14.06 -7.06 -17.54
C GLY A 54 -14.25 -5.69 -18.21
N GLU A 55 -13.26 -4.82 -18.12
CA GLU A 55 -13.18 -3.52 -18.78
C GLU A 55 -12.41 -3.64 -20.13
N ASN A 56 -12.18 -2.54 -20.84
CA ASN A 56 -11.41 -2.54 -22.08
C ASN A 56 -9.90 -2.40 -21.75
N ILE A 57 -9.09 -3.40 -22.02
CA ILE A 57 -7.63 -3.28 -21.94
C ILE A 57 -7.14 -2.68 -23.27
N VAL A 58 -6.82 -1.39 -23.25
CA VAL A 58 -6.47 -0.63 -24.47
C VAL A 58 -4.96 -0.41 -24.65
N ALA A 59 -4.17 -0.61 -23.60
CA ALA A 59 -2.72 -0.51 -23.66
C ALA A 59 -2.02 -1.44 -22.66
N LEU A 60 -0.91 -2.00 -23.08
CA LEU A 60 0.00 -2.81 -22.27
C LEU A 60 1.41 -2.19 -22.33
N VAL A 61 2.05 -2.12 -21.18
CA VAL A 61 3.42 -1.59 -21.07
C VAL A 61 4.30 -2.57 -20.31
N ASP A 62 5.42 -2.94 -20.89
CA ASP A 62 6.46 -3.69 -20.18
C ASP A 62 7.83 -3.37 -20.79
N VAL A 63 8.83 -3.22 -19.95
CA VAL A 63 10.23 -3.00 -20.36
C VAL A 63 10.91 -4.29 -20.84
N ASP A 64 10.28 -5.46 -20.59
CA ASP A 64 10.68 -6.74 -21.16
C ASP A 64 9.79 -7.08 -22.35
N SER A 65 10.37 -7.05 -23.55
CA SER A 65 9.66 -7.28 -24.82
C SER A 65 9.05 -8.70 -24.92
N ALA A 66 9.63 -9.70 -24.26
CA ALA A 66 9.10 -11.06 -24.23
C ALA A 66 7.82 -11.14 -23.38
N ASN A 67 7.82 -10.49 -22.19
CA ASN A 67 6.62 -10.37 -21.36
C ASN A 67 5.52 -9.60 -22.07
N LEU A 68 5.87 -8.49 -22.73
CA LEU A 68 4.93 -7.65 -23.47
C LEU A 68 4.30 -8.41 -24.65
N ALA A 69 5.09 -9.19 -25.38
CA ALA A 69 4.60 -10.02 -26.48
C ALA A 69 3.59 -11.07 -25.98
N LYS A 70 3.94 -11.82 -24.93
CA LYS A 70 3.08 -12.83 -24.32
C LYS A 70 1.75 -12.27 -23.79
N ALA A 71 1.79 -11.09 -23.16
CA ALA A 71 0.56 -10.42 -22.71
C ALA A 71 -0.29 -9.95 -23.91
N GLY A 72 0.37 -9.46 -24.97
CA GLY A 72 -0.30 -9.02 -26.20
C GLY A 72 -1.01 -10.12 -26.97
N GLU A 73 -0.61 -11.38 -26.82
CA GLU A 73 -1.35 -12.53 -27.39
C GLU A 73 -2.74 -12.66 -26.75
N LYS A 74 -2.85 -12.37 -25.44
CA LYS A 74 -4.12 -12.43 -24.70
C LYS A 74 -5.00 -11.20 -24.95
N PHE A 75 -4.40 -10.07 -25.28
CA PHE A 75 -5.09 -8.80 -25.52
C PHE A 75 -4.65 -8.20 -26.86
N PRO A 76 -5.02 -8.82 -27.99
CA PRO A 76 -4.47 -8.49 -29.32
C PRO A 76 -4.85 -7.09 -29.80
N THR A 77 -5.92 -6.49 -29.28
CA THR A 77 -6.35 -5.13 -29.62
C THR A 77 -5.65 -4.05 -28.79
N ALA A 78 -4.97 -4.42 -27.71
CA ALA A 78 -4.25 -3.46 -26.87
C ALA A 78 -2.98 -2.97 -27.57
N LYS A 79 -2.74 -1.66 -27.56
CA LYS A 79 -1.48 -1.09 -28.02
C LYS A 79 -0.35 -1.47 -27.07
N ARG A 80 0.84 -1.70 -27.58
CA ARG A 80 2.01 -2.15 -26.83
C ARG A 80 3.07 -1.07 -26.76
N TYR A 81 3.61 -0.85 -25.57
CA TYR A 81 4.62 0.18 -25.30
C TYR A 81 5.72 -0.40 -24.42
N ALA A 82 6.98 -0.05 -24.68
CA ALA A 82 8.08 -0.31 -23.76
C ALA A 82 8.14 0.77 -22.66
N ASP A 83 7.84 2.01 -23.01
CA ASP A 83 7.91 3.18 -22.11
C ASP A 83 6.50 3.67 -21.76
N PHE A 84 6.17 3.69 -20.47
CA PHE A 84 4.87 4.17 -19.99
C PHE A 84 4.63 5.66 -20.29
N ARG A 85 5.68 6.46 -20.42
CA ARG A 85 5.56 7.88 -20.79
C ARG A 85 4.96 8.04 -22.19
N LYS A 86 5.32 7.15 -23.10
CA LYS A 86 4.72 7.09 -24.45
C LYS A 86 3.29 6.60 -24.42
N MET A 87 2.97 5.61 -23.57
CA MET A 87 1.60 5.17 -23.36
C MET A 87 0.71 6.32 -22.86
N LEU A 88 1.19 7.20 -21.97
CA LEU A 88 0.43 8.34 -21.46
C LEU A 88 0.09 9.41 -22.55
N GLU A 89 0.71 9.38 -23.70
CA GLU A 89 0.35 10.21 -24.87
C GLU A 89 -0.98 9.75 -25.51
N GLN A 90 -1.38 8.49 -25.32
CA GLN A 90 -2.67 7.95 -25.78
C GLN A 90 -3.84 8.62 -25.01
N LYS A 91 -4.83 9.18 -25.74
CA LYS A 91 -5.84 10.08 -25.17
C LYS A 91 -7.09 9.36 -24.62
N ASP A 92 -7.37 8.16 -25.11
CA ASP A 92 -8.56 7.38 -24.78
C ASP A 92 -8.39 6.47 -23.56
N ILE A 93 -7.39 6.71 -22.70
CA ILE A 93 -7.15 5.97 -21.44
C ILE A 93 -7.85 6.69 -20.30
N ASP A 94 -8.75 5.99 -19.61
CA ASP A 94 -9.46 6.48 -18.41
C ASP A 94 -8.68 6.19 -17.13
N ALA A 95 -8.03 5.02 -17.07
CA ALA A 95 -7.40 4.52 -15.84
C ALA A 95 -6.15 3.68 -16.13
N VAL A 96 -5.26 3.62 -15.13
CA VAL A 96 -3.97 2.93 -15.22
C VAL A 96 -3.80 1.97 -14.05
N VAL A 97 -3.43 0.72 -14.34
CA VAL A 97 -3.00 -0.29 -13.36
C VAL A 97 -1.49 -0.37 -13.37
N ILE A 98 -0.86 -0.13 -12.22
CA ILE A 98 0.60 -0.11 -12.04
C ILE A 98 1.01 -1.31 -11.20
N SER A 99 1.81 -2.19 -11.77
CA SER A 99 2.26 -3.44 -11.14
C SER A 99 3.74 -3.71 -11.44
N THR A 100 4.53 -2.68 -11.38
CA THR A 100 5.99 -2.68 -11.59
C THR A 100 6.73 -2.91 -10.26
N PRO A 101 8.07 -2.94 -10.22
CA PRO A 101 8.83 -2.84 -8.99
C PRO A 101 8.60 -1.51 -8.25
N ASP A 102 8.72 -1.52 -6.92
CA ASP A 102 8.37 -0.39 -6.02
C ASP A 102 9.01 0.94 -6.43
N HIS A 103 10.25 0.91 -6.94
CA HIS A 103 11.01 2.12 -7.28
C HIS A 103 10.45 2.92 -8.47
N THR A 104 9.55 2.32 -9.26
CA THR A 104 8.91 3.01 -10.40
C THR A 104 7.46 3.39 -10.15
N HIS A 105 6.85 2.94 -9.05
CA HIS A 105 5.44 3.20 -8.73
C HIS A 105 5.11 4.70 -8.73
N ALA A 106 5.93 5.51 -8.04
CA ALA A 106 5.64 6.93 -7.85
C ALA A 106 5.65 7.72 -9.17
N VAL A 107 6.65 7.52 -10.02
CA VAL A 107 6.73 8.23 -11.31
C VAL A 107 5.56 7.84 -12.21
N CYS A 108 5.20 6.55 -12.28
CA CYS A 108 4.06 6.09 -13.05
C CYS A 108 2.74 6.68 -12.53
N ALA A 109 2.50 6.59 -11.22
CA ALA A 109 1.25 7.01 -10.61
C ALA A 109 1.05 8.53 -10.66
N VAL A 110 2.07 9.31 -10.31
CA VAL A 110 1.99 10.78 -10.31
C VAL A 110 1.78 11.31 -11.72
N MET A 111 2.51 10.80 -12.71
CA MET A 111 2.34 11.21 -14.11
C MET A 111 0.96 10.82 -14.65
N ALA A 112 0.46 9.60 -14.34
CA ALA A 112 -0.87 9.16 -14.73
C ALA A 112 -1.95 10.08 -14.13
N MET A 113 -1.93 10.35 -12.83
CA MET A 113 -2.90 11.21 -12.17
C MET A 113 -2.87 12.66 -12.68
N ARG A 114 -1.67 13.23 -12.90
CA ARG A 114 -1.53 14.59 -13.47
C ARG A 114 -2.05 14.69 -14.90
N SER A 115 -2.00 13.59 -15.65
CA SER A 115 -2.57 13.50 -16.99
C SER A 115 -4.06 13.14 -17.02
N GLY A 116 -4.71 13.11 -15.83
CA GLY A 116 -6.16 12.95 -15.70
C GLY A 116 -6.65 11.51 -15.52
N ARG A 117 -5.77 10.51 -15.39
CA ARG A 117 -6.14 9.10 -15.27
C ARG A 117 -6.34 8.70 -13.81
N HIS A 118 -7.28 7.79 -13.57
CA HIS A 118 -7.44 7.08 -12.31
C HIS A 118 -6.34 6.04 -12.14
N VAL A 119 -5.98 5.68 -10.91
CA VAL A 119 -4.80 4.82 -10.66
C VAL A 119 -5.10 3.70 -9.69
N TYR A 120 -4.80 2.48 -10.10
CA TYR A 120 -4.54 1.36 -9.22
C TYR A 120 -3.04 1.12 -9.17
N CYS A 121 -2.43 1.05 -7.98
CA CYS A 121 -1.00 0.82 -7.82
C CYS A 121 -0.75 -0.29 -6.80
N GLU A 122 0.11 -1.25 -7.12
CA GLU A 122 0.50 -2.29 -6.18
C GLU A 122 1.15 -1.70 -4.90
N LYS A 123 1.10 -2.49 -3.84
CA LYS A 123 1.73 -2.19 -2.55
C LYS A 123 3.21 -2.62 -2.54
N PRO A 124 4.05 -1.95 -1.73
CA PRO A 124 3.81 -0.64 -1.10
C PRO A 124 3.68 0.45 -2.17
N LEU A 125 3.03 1.57 -1.84
CA LEU A 125 2.78 2.62 -2.85
C LEU A 125 4.04 3.12 -3.53
N ALA A 126 5.17 3.18 -2.82
CA ALA A 126 6.46 3.55 -3.40
C ALA A 126 7.62 3.04 -2.53
N ARG A 127 8.84 3.29 -2.98
CA ARG A 127 10.07 2.88 -2.31
C ARG A 127 10.49 3.83 -1.18
N THR A 128 10.12 5.11 -1.21
CA THR A 128 10.50 6.11 -0.21
C THR A 128 9.30 6.84 0.36
N VAL A 129 9.46 7.39 1.58
CA VAL A 129 8.41 8.13 2.28
C VAL A 129 7.93 9.34 1.48
N SER A 130 8.86 10.10 0.89
CA SER A 130 8.52 11.30 0.10
C SER A 130 7.76 10.96 -1.18
N GLU A 131 8.08 9.84 -1.82
CA GLU A 131 7.35 9.35 -3.00
C GLU A 131 5.91 8.97 -2.66
N VAL A 132 5.69 8.24 -1.56
CA VAL A 132 4.35 7.91 -1.08
C VAL A 132 3.53 9.17 -0.82
N ARG A 133 4.13 10.18 -0.15
CA ARG A 133 3.46 11.45 0.10
C ARG A 133 3.14 12.19 -1.19
N ALA A 134 4.04 12.22 -2.16
CA ALA A 134 3.80 12.84 -3.46
C ALA A 134 2.63 12.18 -4.21
N MET A 135 2.48 10.85 -4.10
CA MET A 135 1.35 10.12 -4.67
C MET A 135 0.04 10.51 -3.99
N SER A 136 -0.01 10.51 -2.65
CA SER A 136 -1.21 10.88 -1.88
C SER A 136 -1.62 12.33 -2.12
N ASP A 137 -0.66 13.27 -2.11
CA ASP A 137 -0.91 14.69 -2.39
C ASP A 137 -1.39 14.91 -3.83
N THR A 138 -0.84 14.16 -4.79
CA THR A 138 -1.27 14.25 -6.19
C THR A 138 -2.68 13.72 -6.36
N ALA A 139 -3.03 12.60 -5.72
CA ALA A 139 -4.39 12.05 -5.74
C ALA A 139 -5.40 13.08 -5.19
N ALA A 140 -5.10 13.70 -4.05
CA ALA A 140 -5.94 14.73 -3.45
C ALA A 140 -6.09 15.97 -4.35
N LYS A 141 -4.99 16.46 -4.95
CA LYS A 141 -4.99 17.64 -5.84
C LYS A 141 -5.74 17.39 -7.14
N THR A 142 -5.54 16.24 -7.75
CA THR A 142 -6.14 15.90 -9.06
C THR A 142 -7.54 15.31 -8.94
N LYS A 143 -7.96 14.95 -7.73
CA LYS A 143 -9.25 14.29 -7.42
C LYS A 143 -9.45 13.02 -8.25
N ARG A 144 -8.36 12.27 -8.48
CA ARG A 144 -8.43 10.98 -9.18
C ARG A 144 -8.79 9.89 -8.17
N VAL A 145 -9.64 8.98 -8.59
CA VAL A 145 -9.92 7.77 -7.81
C VAL A 145 -8.67 6.90 -7.83
N THR A 146 -8.22 6.49 -6.66
CA THR A 146 -7.03 5.67 -6.47
C THR A 146 -7.34 4.41 -5.68
N GLN A 147 -6.55 3.36 -5.85
CA GLN A 147 -6.59 2.13 -5.06
C GLN A 147 -5.19 1.58 -4.92
N MET A 148 -4.76 1.31 -3.70
CA MET A 148 -3.57 0.51 -3.44
C MET A 148 -3.90 -0.98 -3.56
N GLY A 149 -3.05 -1.73 -4.23
CA GLY A 149 -3.17 -3.17 -4.43
C GLY A 149 -2.94 -3.99 -3.17
N ASN A 150 -3.68 -3.71 -2.10
CA ASN A 150 -3.63 -4.47 -0.85
C ASN A 150 -4.72 -5.56 -0.82
N GLN A 151 -4.40 -6.72 -1.39
CA GLN A 151 -5.36 -7.81 -1.60
C GLN A 151 -5.92 -8.39 -0.29
N ILE A 152 -5.16 -8.32 0.80
CA ILE A 152 -5.60 -8.87 2.09
C ILE A 152 -6.69 -7.99 2.72
N HIS A 153 -6.65 -6.69 2.52
CA HIS A 153 -7.70 -5.75 2.90
C HIS A 153 -9.07 -6.17 2.35
N SER A 154 -9.08 -6.69 1.13
CA SER A 154 -10.27 -7.13 0.41
C SER A 154 -10.37 -8.66 0.25
N HIS A 155 -9.77 -9.43 1.16
CA HIS A 155 -9.77 -10.89 1.08
C HIS A 155 -11.20 -11.45 1.23
N PRO A 156 -11.64 -12.36 0.32
CA PRO A 156 -13.03 -12.84 0.28
C PRO A 156 -13.46 -13.64 1.51
N GLY A 157 -12.52 -14.14 2.31
CA GLY A 157 -12.81 -14.77 3.60
C GLY A 157 -13.24 -13.79 4.69
N ASN A 158 -13.15 -12.49 4.45
CA ASN A 158 -13.59 -11.40 5.34
C ASN A 158 -12.99 -11.42 6.76
N ASN A 159 -11.90 -12.17 6.99
CA ASN A 159 -11.37 -12.34 8.34
C ASN A 159 -10.90 -11.01 8.95
N TYR A 160 -10.21 -10.15 8.18
CA TYR A 160 -9.80 -8.84 8.66
C TYR A 160 -10.99 -7.94 8.98
N ARG A 161 -12.05 -7.98 8.18
CA ARG A 161 -13.31 -7.24 8.43
C ARG A 161 -13.92 -7.62 9.76
N ARG A 162 -14.01 -8.92 10.05
CA ARG A 162 -14.49 -9.42 11.36
C ARG A 162 -13.56 -9.04 12.50
N CYS A 163 -12.24 -9.01 12.28
CA CYS A 163 -11.29 -8.54 13.29
C CYS A 163 -11.45 -7.03 13.59
N VAL A 164 -11.63 -6.21 12.56
CA VAL A 164 -11.91 -4.78 12.69
C VAL A 164 -13.16 -4.55 13.54
N GLU A 165 -14.23 -5.29 13.26
CA GLU A 165 -15.49 -5.21 14.03
C GLU A 165 -15.30 -5.61 15.49
N LEU A 166 -14.55 -6.68 15.78
CA LEU A 166 -14.25 -7.10 17.16
C LEU A 166 -13.49 -6.00 17.93
N VAL A 167 -12.50 -5.37 17.30
CA VAL A 167 -11.73 -4.30 17.94
C VAL A 167 -12.59 -3.06 18.14
N GLN A 168 -13.31 -2.62 17.11
CA GLN A 168 -14.10 -1.38 17.14
C GLN A 168 -15.35 -1.49 18.01
N SER A 169 -15.95 -2.69 18.16
CA SER A 169 -17.04 -2.94 19.12
C SER A 169 -16.56 -2.98 20.57
N GLY A 170 -15.24 -2.94 20.83
CA GLY A 170 -14.68 -3.00 22.18
C GLY A 170 -14.66 -4.40 22.79
N ALA A 171 -14.72 -5.47 21.99
CA ALA A 171 -14.66 -6.85 22.46
C ALA A 171 -13.45 -7.14 23.36
N ILE A 172 -12.30 -6.53 23.07
CA ILE A 172 -11.06 -6.64 23.85
C ILE A 172 -10.76 -5.40 24.71
N GLY A 173 -11.68 -4.42 24.76
CA GLY A 173 -11.46 -3.14 25.42
C GLY A 173 -10.53 -2.21 24.63
N ALA A 174 -10.07 -1.12 25.27
CA ALA A 174 -9.17 -0.18 24.61
C ALA A 174 -7.80 -0.83 24.34
N VAL A 175 -7.34 -0.76 23.09
CA VAL A 175 -6.07 -1.36 22.66
C VAL A 175 -4.93 -0.37 22.89
N LYS A 176 -3.89 -0.84 23.57
CA LYS A 176 -2.68 -0.04 23.89
C LYS A 176 -1.43 -0.56 23.22
N GLU A 177 -1.44 -1.83 22.80
CA GLU A 177 -0.26 -2.48 22.22
C GLU A 177 -0.67 -3.43 21.08
N VAL A 178 0.16 -3.48 20.04
CA VAL A 178 -0.02 -4.37 18.88
C VAL A 178 1.33 -4.96 18.49
N HIS A 179 1.35 -6.27 18.25
CA HIS A 179 2.51 -6.99 17.72
C HIS A 179 2.17 -7.55 16.34
N VAL A 180 3.06 -7.30 15.39
CA VAL A 180 2.90 -7.70 13.97
C VAL A 180 4.15 -8.44 13.54
N TRP A 181 4.00 -9.61 12.92
CA TRP A 181 5.16 -10.33 12.39
C TRP A 181 4.89 -10.94 11.02
N ALA A 182 5.94 -11.03 10.20
CA ALA A 182 5.87 -11.65 8.89
C ALA A 182 6.15 -13.15 8.94
N GLY A 183 5.47 -13.91 8.07
CA GLY A 183 5.72 -15.33 7.87
C GLY A 183 6.72 -15.64 6.77
N ALA A 184 7.12 -14.63 5.96
CA ALA A 184 8.10 -14.75 4.89
C ALA A 184 9.22 -13.73 5.07
N ILE A 185 10.37 -13.96 4.44
CA ILE A 185 11.56 -13.14 4.62
C ILE A 185 12.19 -12.85 3.26
N TYR A 186 12.54 -11.57 3.04
CA TYR A 186 13.45 -11.12 1.98
C TYR A 186 14.76 -10.63 2.62
N GLY A 187 15.86 -10.76 1.92
CA GLY A 187 17.19 -10.40 2.39
C GLY A 187 18.19 -11.32 1.72
N ASP A 188 19.05 -11.92 2.39
CA ASP A 188 20.06 -12.93 2.04
C ASP A 188 20.10 -13.37 0.56
N LYS A 189 20.78 -12.60 -0.27
CA LYS A 189 21.11 -12.99 -1.65
C LYS A 189 22.59 -12.88 -1.88
N THR A 190 23.18 -14.00 -2.26
CA THR A 190 24.53 -14.03 -2.79
C THR A 190 24.54 -13.29 -4.12
N VAL A 191 25.39 -12.29 -4.22
CA VAL A 191 25.55 -11.49 -5.42
C VAL A 191 26.56 -12.16 -6.34
N VAL A 192 26.21 -12.35 -7.62
CA VAL A 192 27.12 -12.91 -8.62
C VAL A 192 28.28 -11.95 -8.87
N ALA A 193 29.52 -12.43 -8.74
CA ALA A 193 30.72 -11.61 -8.84
C ALA A 193 30.94 -10.98 -10.23
N ASN A 194 30.62 -11.74 -11.29
CA ASN A 194 30.74 -11.28 -12.69
C ASN A 194 29.40 -11.51 -13.39
N PRO A 195 28.43 -10.61 -13.26
CA PRO A 195 27.12 -10.79 -13.83
C PRO A 195 27.18 -10.74 -15.37
N PRO A 196 26.34 -11.55 -16.06
CA PRO A 196 26.17 -11.42 -17.50
C PRO A 196 25.52 -10.08 -17.85
N PRO A 197 25.56 -9.68 -19.11
CA PRO A 197 24.77 -8.54 -19.57
C PRO A 197 23.27 -8.82 -19.37
N PRO A 198 22.41 -7.77 -19.33
CA PRO A 198 20.96 -7.95 -19.27
C PRO A 198 20.48 -8.78 -20.48
N PRO A 199 19.38 -9.56 -20.30
CA PRO A 199 18.75 -10.26 -21.42
C PRO A 199 18.40 -9.28 -22.54
N SER A 200 18.53 -9.70 -23.78
CA SER A 200 18.25 -8.85 -24.97
C SER A 200 16.79 -8.39 -25.06
N SER A 201 15.87 -9.10 -24.38
CA SER A 201 14.47 -8.71 -24.28
C SER A 201 14.24 -7.56 -23.29
N LEU A 202 15.16 -7.32 -22.34
CA LEU A 202 14.99 -6.35 -21.25
C LEU A 202 15.62 -5.01 -21.60
N ASP A 203 14.83 -3.96 -21.68
CA ASP A 203 15.33 -2.58 -21.63
C ASP A 203 15.70 -2.23 -20.19
N TYR A 204 16.96 -2.47 -19.84
CA TYR A 204 17.44 -2.28 -18.47
C TYR A 204 17.47 -0.80 -18.05
N ASP A 205 17.65 0.13 -18.97
CA ASP A 205 17.59 1.57 -18.69
C ASP A 205 16.18 2.00 -18.27
N LEU A 206 15.16 1.58 -19.00
CA LEU A 206 13.77 1.79 -18.63
C LEU A 206 13.38 1.03 -17.35
N TRP A 207 13.95 -0.18 -17.11
CA TRP A 207 13.72 -0.92 -15.88
C TRP A 207 14.28 -0.19 -14.66
N LEU A 208 15.49 0.38 -14.74
CA LEU A 208 16.06 1.24 -13.70
C LEU A 208 15.16 2.44 -13.40
N GLY A 209 14.50 2.97 -14.43
CA GLY A 209 13.59 4.10 -14.26
C GLY A 209 14.23 5.27 -13.50
N PRO A 210 13.65 5.75 -12.39
CA PRO A 210 14.17 6.86 -11.60
C PRO A 210 15.34 6.48 -10.68
N ALA A 211 15.63 5.17 -10.49
CA ALA A 211 16.71 4.74 -9.62
C ALA A 211 18.08 5.18 -10.18
N GLN A 212 19.05 5.44 -9.29
CA GLN A 212 20.41 5.71 -9.71
C GLN A 212 20.97 4.52 -10.51
N TYR A 213 21.84 4.80 -11.47
CA TYR A 213 22.43 3.75 -12.28
C TYR A 213 23.26 2.79 -11.42
N VAL A 214 22.97 1.51 -11.57
CA VAL A 214 23.79 0.39 -11.10
C VAL A 214 23.90 -0.62 -12.23
N SER A 215 25.03 -1.30 -12.33
CA SER A 215 25.22 -2.37 -13.32
C SER A 215 24.18 -3.48 -13.12
N TYR A 216 23.74 -4.06 -14.22
CA TYR A 216 22.78 -5.16 -14.19
C TYR A 216 23.34 -6.35 -13.39
N ARG A 217 22.44 -6.99 -12.64
CA ARG A 217 22.65 -8.27 -11.97
C ARG A 217 21.42 -9.15 -12.14
N PRO A 218 21.56 -10.45 -12.41
CA PRO A 218 20.42 -11.35 -12.61
C PRO A 218 19.54 -11.48 -11.36
N GLU A 219 20.07 -11.14 -10.18
CA GLU A 219 19.35 -11.13 -8.93
C GLU A 219 18.27 -10.01 -8.88
N TYR A 220 18.39 -8.95 -9.68
CA TYR A 220 17.40 -7.87 -9.67
C TYR A 220 16.08 -8.27 -10.32
N VAL A 221 16.12 -8.97 -11.44
CA VAL A 221 14.96 -9.24 -12.29
C VAL A 221 14.72 -10.75 -12.39
N PRO A 222 13.48 -11.22 -12.31
CA PRO A 222 12.21 -10.45 -12.24
C PRO A 222 11.71 -10.17 -10.82
N PHE A 223 12.24 -10.80 -9.77
CA PHE A 223 11.58 -10.84 -8.46
C PHE A 223 12.42 -10.31 -7.30
N HIS A 224 13.74 -10.58 -7.30
CA HIS A 224 14.60 -10.37 -6.13
C HIS A 224 15.05 -8.91 -5.93
N TRP A 225 14.63 -7.97 -6.77
CA TRP A 225 14.83 -6.54 -6.55
C TRP A 225 14.39 -6.08 -5.15
N ARG A 226 13.45 -6.77 -4.52
CA ARG A 226 13.00 -6.53 -3.14
C ARG A 226 14.10 -6.65 -2.09
N HIS A 227 15.16 -7.41 -2.39
CA HIS A 227 16.31 -7.64 -1.50
C HIS A 227 17.30 -6.46 -1.49
N PHE A 228 17.13 -5.47 -2.38
CA PHE A 228 18.10 -4.40 -2.59
C PHE A 228 17.48 -3.04 -2.31
N TRP A 229 18.18 -2.21 -1.49
CA TRP A 229 17.73 -0.86 -1.17
C TRP A 229 17.50 0.04 -2.38
N HIS A 230 18.18 -0.22 -3.49
CA HIS A 230 18.01 0.53 -4.73
C HIS A 230 16.59 0.43 -5.31
N PHE A 231 15.89 -0.67 -5.07
CA PHE A 231 14.66 -1.00 -5.78
C PHE A 231 13.49 -1.30 -4.86
N GLY A 232 13.73 -1.83 -3.66
CA GLY A 232 12.69 -2.21 -2.71
C GLY A 232 13.08 -1.93 -1.28
N GLY A 233 12.23 -2.35 -0.35
CA GLY A 233 12.41 -2.14 1.09
C GLY A 233 12.34 -3.44 1.90
N GLY A 234 12.57 -4.59 1.26
CA GLY A 234 12.62 -5.89 1.92
C GLY A 234 11.29 -6.36 2.51
N THR A 235 11.42 -7.26 3.47
CA THR A 235 10.27 -7.86 4.17
C THR A 235 9.38 -6.82 4.83
N LEU A 236 9.98 -5.83 5.50
CA LEU A 236 9.20 -4.81 6.18
C LEU A 236 8.31 -4.03 5.20
N ALA A 237 8.84 -3.48 4.11
CA ALA A 237 8.05 -2.70 3.17
C ALA A 237 6.98 -3.56 2.47
N ASP A 238 7.36 -4.78 2.04
CA ASP A 238 6.47 -5.65 1.27
C ASP A 238 5.34 -6.25 2.11
N PHE A 239 5.64 -6.79 3.30
CA PHE A 239 4.65 -7.45 4.16
C PHE A 239 3.96 -6.53 5.17
N TRP A 240 4.49 -5.35 5.43
CA TRP A 240 3.85 -4.37 6.30
C TRP A 240 2.41 -4.08 5.85
N CYS A 241 2.23 -3.78 4.57
CA CYS A 241 0.91 -3.47 4.02
C CYS A 241 -0.09 -4.63 4.11
N HIS A 242 0.38 -5.86 4.34
CA HIS A 242 -0.49 -7.01 4.50
C HIS A 242 -0.87 -7.28 5.96
N TYR A 243 0.09 -7.21 6.89
CA TYR A 243 -0.16 -7.54 8.29
C TYR A 243 -0.49 -6.31 9.14
N ALA A 244 0.27 -5.23 9.02
CA ALA A 244 0.00 -4.02 9.80
C ALA A 244 -1.26 -3.27 9.32
N ASP A 245 -1.76 -3.58 8.11
CA ASP A 245 -3.04 -3.10 7.60
C ASP A 245 -4.18 -3.32 8.61
N LEU A 246 -4.25 -4.51 9.21
CA LEU A 246 -5.28 -4.81 10.19
C LEU A 246 -5.23 -3.87 11.39
N ALA A 247 -4.03 -3.53 11.88
CA ALA A 247 -3.88 -2.58 12.98
C ALA A 247 -4.24 -1.15 12.57
N HIS A 248 -3.78 -0.72 11.38
CA HIS A 248 -4.12 0.59 10.83
C HIS A 248 -5.62 0.75 10.64
N TRP A 249 -6.30 -0.23 10.09
CA TRP A 249 -7.74 -0.21 9.87
C TRP A 249 -8.54 -0.24 11.18
N ALA A 250 -8.26 -1.23 12.04
CA ALA A 250 -9.03 -1.42 13.26
C ALA A 250 -8.90 -0.26 14.25
N LEU A 251 -7.73 0.41 14.28
CA LEU A 251 -7.39 1.44 15.25
C LEU A 251 -7.30 2.86 14.63
N ASP A 252 -7.61 3.04 13.35
CA ASP A 252 -7.44 4.32 12.62
C ASP A 252 -6.03 4.91 12.80
N LEU A 253 -4.99 4.07 12.65
CA LEU A 253 -3.60 4.54 12.74
C LEU A 253 -3.22 5.27 11.46
N LYS A 254 -2.47 6.40 11.61
CA LYS A 254 -1.97 7.16 10.46
C LYS A 254 -0.44 7.30 10.54
N TYR A 255 0.02 8.29 11.26
CA TYR A 255 1.44 8.60 11.35
C TYR A 255 1.97 8.32 12.76
N PRO A 256 3.09 7.58 12.91
CA PRO A 256 3.72 7.40 14.20
C PRO A 256 4.38 8.70 14.67
N LEU A 257 4.51 8.87 15.99
CA LEU A 257 5.29 9.95 16.63
C LEU A 257 6.77 9.60 16.65
N THR A 258 7.07 8.32 16.93
CA THR A 258 8.45 7.83 17.01
C THR A 258 8.57 6.49 16.32
N VAL A 259 9.76 6.22 15.77
CA VAL A 259 10.12 4.95 15.15
C VAL A 259 11.54 4.58 15.57
N GLU A 260 11.72 3.36 16.05
CA GLU A 260 13.01 2.82 16.48
C GLU A 260 13.19 1.41 15.92
N ALA A 261 14.36 1.11 15.37
CA ALA A 261 14.64 -0.17 14.77
C ALA A 261 15.88 -0.85 15.39
N GLU A 262 15.81 -2.17 15.46
CA GLU A 262 16.87 -3.06 15.96
C GLU A 262 17.08 -4.17 14.95
N GLY A 263 18.34 -4.43 14.57
CA GLY A 263 18.70 -5.42 13.56
C GLY A 263 20.20 -5.63 13.47
N PRO A 264 20.67 -6.35 12.44
CA PRO A 264 22.10 -6.52 12.20
C PRO A 264 22.77 -5.20 11.80
N LYS A 265 24.08 -5.23 11.60
CA LYS A 265 24.79 -4.11 10.98
C LYS A 265 24.19 -3.80 9.61
N VAL A 266 23.98 -2.53 9.32
CA VAL A 266 23.43 -2.08 8.05
C VAL A 266 24.36 -2.47 6.90
N ASP A 267 23.81 -3.22 5.95
CA ASP A 267 24.46 -3.46 4.67
C ASP A 267 24.11 -2.30 3.71
N PRO A 268 25.06 -1.76 2.94
CA PRO A 268 24.81 -0.64 2.03
C PRO A 268 23.90 -1.00 0.84
N GLU A 269 23.84 -2.26 0.42
CA GLU A 269 23.08 -2.73 -0.73
C GLU A 269 21.85 -3.57 -0.35
N LEU A 270 22.01 -4.46 0.65
CA LEU A 270 21.01 -5.47 0.98
C LEU A 270 20.14 -5.07 2.18
N VAL A 271 18.86 -5.44 2.09
CA VAL A 271 17.90 -5.28 3.20
C VAL A 271 18.18 -6.35 4.27
N PRO A 272 17.86 -6.09 5.56
CA PRO A 272 18.08 -7.05 6.63
C PRO A 272 17.08 -8.21 6.60
N ILE A 273 17.55 -9.41 6.92
CA ILE A 273 16.71 -10.57 7.22
C ILE A 273 16.02 -10.36 8.57
N ASP A 274 16.82 -10.04 9.59
CA ASP A 274 16.39 -9.88 10.96
C ASP A 274 16.12 -8.41 11.25
N LEU A 275 14.88 -8.08 11.65
CA LEU A 275 14.52 -6.71 11.99
C LEU A 275 13.38 -6.71 13.00
N LYS A 276 13.52 -5.86 14.03
CA LYS A 276 12.45 -5.48 14.95
C LYS A 276 12.29 -3.98 14.90
N VAL A 277 11.05 -3.50 14.74
CA VAL A 277 10.76 -2.06 14.71
C VAL A 277 9.66 -1.73 15.71
N ARG A 278 9.85 -0.66 16.47
CA ARG A 278 8.89 -0.14 17.45
C ARG A 278 8.37 1.20 16.98
N TYR A 279 7.06 1.36 17.04
CA TYR A 279 6.34 2.56 16.67
C TYR A 279 5.50 3.04 17.85
N GLU A 280 5.44 4.34 18.09
CA GLU A 280 4.51 4.95 19.02
C GLU A 280 3.54 5.84 18.26
N TYR A 281 2.25 5.55 18.35
CA TYR A 281 1.19 6.33 17.72
C TYR A 281 0.49 7.22 18.75
N PRO A 282 0.05 8.43 18.35
CA PRO A 282 -0.67 9.34 19.25
C PRO A 282 -2.03 8.79 19.66
N ALA A 283 -2.63 9.39 20.67
CA ALA A 283 -4.04 9.18 20.97
C ALA A 283 -4.92 9.60 19.77
N ARG A 284 -6.05 8.93 19.62
CA ARG A 284 -7.01 9.13 18.51
C ARG A 284 -8.41 9.36 19.10
N GLY A 285 -8.80 10.62 19.20
CA GLY A 285 -10.05 10.98 19.90
C GLY A 285 -10.04 10.47 21.35
N LYS A 286 -10.96 9.57 21.69
CA LYS A 286 -11.06 8.92 23.01
C LYS A 286 -10.17 7.66 23.13
N GLN A 287 -9.56 7.20 22.07
CA GLN A 287 -8.71 6.02 22.08
C GLN A 287 -7.30 6.36 22.58
N PRO A 288 -6.67 5.51 23.42
CA PRO A 288 -5.35 5.75 23.96
C PRO A 288 -4.26 5.76 22.87
N PRO A 289 -3.05 6.29 23.20
CA PRO A 289 -1.86 6.04 22.39
C PRO A 289 -1.62 4.54 22.21
N VAL A 290 -1.00 4.16 21.08
CA VAL A 290 -0.70 2.75 20.77
C VAL A 290 0.78 2.57 20.52
N LYS A 291 1.35 1.53 21.14
CA LYS A 291 2.67 1.00 20.81
C LYS A 291 2.47 -0.15 19.83
N LEU A 292 3.16 -0.10 18.70
CA LEU A 292 3.15 -1.18 17.72
C LEU A 292 4.58 -1.68 17.52
N ALA A 293 4.76 -3.01 17.54
CA ALA A 293 6.03 -3.64 17.26
C ALA A 293 5.92 -4.56 16.04
N TRP A 294 6.87 -4.43 15.12
CA TRP A 294 7.08 -5.32 13.98
C TRP A 294 8.23 -6.27 14.24
N TYR A 295 8.09 -7.51 13.75
CA TYR A 295 9.09 -8.55 13.87
C TYR A 295 9.27 -9.30 12.56
N GLN A 296 10.51 -9.61 12.21
CA GLN A 296 10.87 -10.51 11.10
C GLN A 296 12.19 -11.23 11.37
N GLY A 297 12.41 -12.33 10.66
CA GLY A 297 13.57 -13.17 10.82
C GLY A 297 13.59 -13.89 12.16
N LYS A 298 14.66 -13.74 12.93
CA LYS A 298 14.81 -14.33 14.26
C LYS A 298 13.95 -13.65 15.32
N TYR A 299 13.52 -12.41 15.10
CA TYR A 299 12.67 -11.71 16.06
C TYR A 299 11.23 -12.19 15.99
N ARG A 300 10.65 -12.49 17.13
CA ARG A 300 9.27 -12.97 17.31
C ARG A 300 8.68 -12.34 18.57
N PRO A 301 7.34 -12.21 18.67
CA PRO A 301 6.66 -11.76 19.90
C PRO A 301 6.52 -12.90 20.93
N GLU A 302 7.64 -13.47 21.36
CA GLU A 302 7.68 -14.65 22.24
C GLU A 302 7.14 -14.37 23.63
N ALA A 303 7.43 -13.20 24.19
CA ALA A 303 6.96 -12.81 25.51
C ALA A 303 5.43 -12.68 25.57
N GLU A 304 4.81 -12.28 24.48
CA GLU A 304 3.39 -11.98 24.39
C GLU A 304 2.54 -13.20 24.00
N LEU A 305 3.10 -14.13 23.22
CA LEU A 305 2.40 -15.31 22.72
C LEU A 305 2.75 -16.60 23.48
N GLY A 306 3.99 -16.71 23.98
CA GLY A 306 4.43 -17.95 24.63
C GLY A 306 4.20 -19.19 23.77
N PRO A 307 3.63 -20.29 24.32
CA PRO A 307 3.40 -21.55 23.59
C PRO A 307 2.44 -21.42 22.39
N LEU A 308 1.63 -20.34 22.31
CA LEU A 308 0.76 -20.11 21.15
C LEU A 308 1.56 -19.82 19.88
N LEU A 309 2.78 -19.25 20.01
CA LEU A 309 3.62 -18.93 18.86
C LEU A 309 4.00 -20.19 18.06
N ASP A 310 4.26 -21.31 18.72
CA ASP A 310 4.60 -22.59 18.08
C ASP A 310 3.43 -23.18 17.30
N LYS A 311 2.19 -22.92 17.77
CA LYS A 311 0.96 -23.36 17.12
C LYS A 311 0.49 -22.41 16.01
N TRP A 312 0.87 -21.13 16.09
CA TRP A 312 0.50 -20.10 15.12
C TRP A 312 1.52 -19.99 14.01
N LYS A 313 1.29 -20.73 12.93
CA LYS A 313 2.22 -20.78 11.79
C LYS A 313 2.09 -19.56 10.88
N GLY A 314 3.23 -19.09 10.35
CA GLY A 314 3.27 -17.94 9.45
C GLY A 314 3.28 -16.60 10.18
N GLY A 315 2.80 -15.56 9.49
CA GLY A 315 2.70 -14.21 10.06
C GLY A 315 1.40 -14.00 10.84
N GLY A 316 1.34 -12.87 11.56
CA GLY A 316 0.16 -12.54 12.33
C GLY A 316 0.17 -11.16 12.95
N VAL A 317 -0.94 -10.85 13.61
CA VAL A 317 -1.19 -9.62 14.36
C VAL A 317 -1.80 -9.98 15.71
N LEU A 318 -1.22 -9.51 16.79
CA LEU A 318 -1.74 -9.62 18.13
C LEU A 318 -2.11 -8.24 18.67
N PHE A 319 -3.37 -8.02 18.99
CA PHE A 319 -3.85 -6.85 19.71
C PHE A 319 -3.93 -7.16 21.20
N ILE A 320 -3.42 -6.26 22.04
CA ILE A 320 -3.51 -6.32 23.49
C ILE A 320 -4.39 -5.17 23.95
N GLY A 321 -5.58 -5.52 24.41
CA GLY A 321 -6.58 -4.60 24.95
C GLY A 321 -6.73 -4.75 26.45
N GLU A 322 -7.52 -3.85 27.07
CA GLU A 322 -7.73 -3.82 28.52
C GLU A 322 -8.55 -5.01 29.05
N LYS A 323 -9.38 -5.64 28.20
CA LYS A 323 -10.26 -6.75 28.58
C LYS A 323 -9.80 -8.09 28.05
N GLY A 324 -8.92 -8.10 27.05
CA GLY A 324 -8.46 -9.33 26.42
C GLY A 324 -7.53 -9.05 25.23
N ARG A 325 -7.26 -10.10 24.46
CA ARG A 325 -6.35 -10.05 23.30
C ARG A 325 -7.05 -10.64 22.07
N LEU A 326 -6.73 -10.12 20.91
CA LEU A 326 -7.14 -10.67 19.61
C LEU A 326 -5.88 -11.06 18.83
N LEU A 327 -5.74 -12.35 18.54
CA LEU A 327 -4.72 -12.92 17.67
C LEU A 327 -5.35 -13.18 16.31
N ALA A 328 -4.73 -12.70 15.21
CA ALA A 328 -5.27 -12.84 13.86
C ALA A 328 -4.20 -13.00 12.80
N ASN A 329 -4.55 -13.65 11.69
CA ASN A 329 -3.84 -13.64 10.42
C ASN A 329 -4.86 -13.46 9.29
N TYR A 330 -4.49 -13.72 8.03
CA TYR A 330 -5.38 -13.52 6.88
C TYR A 330 -6.69 -14.29 6.95
N THR A 331 -6.71 -15.46 7.62
CA THR A 331 -7.84 -16.39 7.57
C THR A 331 -8.34 -16.83 8.94
N GLN A 332 -7.56 -16.64 9.99
CA GLN A 332 -7.85 -17.10 11.34
C GLN A 332 -7.89 -15.93 12.32
N ARG A 333 -8.71 -16.05 13.36
CA ARG A 333 -8.75 -15.14 14.50
C ARG A 333 -9.09 -15.89 15.78
N LEU A 334 -8.54 -15.44 16.90
CA LEU A 334 -8.70 -16.03 18.21
C LEU A 334 -8.77 -14.93 19.28
N LEU A 335 -9.82 -14.94 20.08
CA LEU A 335 -9.94 -14.08 21.27
C LEU A 335 -9.32 -14.81 22.46
N LEU A 336 -8.55 -14.09 23.27
CA LEU A 336 -7.76 -14.64 24.37
C LEU A 336 -7.97 -13.85 25.68
N PRO A 337 -7.99 -14.53 26.86
CA PRO A 337 -7.94 -15.99 27.02
C PRO A 337 -9.24 -16.64 26.54
N GLU A 338 -9.14 -17.81 25.89
CA GLU A 338 -10.32 -18.47 25.26
C GLU A 338 -11.46 -18.68 26.21
N ASP A 339 -11.18 -19.08 27.47
CA ASP A 339 -12.19 -19.33 28.48
C ASP A 339 -13.07 -18.09 28.78
N SER A 340 -12.50 -16.90 28.71
CA SER A 340 -13.25 -15.65 28.92
C SER A 340 -14.19 -15.29 27.77
N TYR A 341 -14.06 -15.96 26.63
CA TYR A 341 -14.84 -15.69 25.43
C TYR A 341 -15.73 -16.86 24.98
N LYS A 342 -15.93 -17.90 25.81
CA LYS A 342 -16.77 -19.06 25.48
C LYS A 342 -18.20 -18.67 25.09
N ASP A 343 -18.79 -17.73 25.83
CA ASP A 343 -20.16 -17.26 25.61
C ASP A 343 -20.23 -15.92 24.87
N PHE A 344 -19.09 -15.43 24.34
CA PHE A 344 -19.03 -14.17 23.64
C PHE A 344 -19.77 -14.24 22.31
N LYS A 345 -20.71 -13.32 22.12
CA LYS A 345 -21.41 -13.16 20.84
C LYS A 345 -20.74 -12.05 20.02
N PRO A 346 -20.18 -12.39 18.86
CA PRO A 346 -19.61 -11.36 17.97
C PRO A 346 -20.66 -10.30 17.60
N PRO A 347 -20.24 -9.06 17.34
CA PRO A 347 -21.16 -8.03 16.86
C PRO A 347 -21.78 -8.44 15.52
N THR A 348 -22.99 -7.95 15.25
CA THR A 348 -23.55 -8.03 13.91
C THR A 348 -22.57 -7.36 12.93
N PRO A 349 -22.24 -7.99 11.80
CA PRO A 349 -21.34 -7.41 10.82
C PRO A 349 -21.78 -6.02 10.37
N PHE A 350 -20.85 -5.05 10.44
CA PHE A 350 -21.09 -3.67 10.03
C PHE A 350 -20.06 -3.16 9.01
N VAL A 351 -18.96 -3.87 8.84
CA VAL A 351 -18.03 -3.65 7.73
C VAL A 351 -18.50 -4.47 6.53
N PRO A 352 -18.81 -3.86 5.38
CA PRO A 352 -19.32 -4.58 4.20
C PRO A 352 -18.41 -5.73 3.77
N ASP A 353 -18.96 -6.85 3.38
CA ASP A 353 -18.20 -8.02 2.93
C ASP A 353 -17.54 -7.79 1.57
N ALA A 354 -16.33 -8.32 1.41
CA ALA A 354 -15.72 -8.47 0.10
C ALA A 354 -16.46 -9.57 -0.69
N LYS A 355 -16.84 -9.28 -1.94
CA LYS A 355 -17.75 -10.11 -2.75
C LYS A 355 -17.05 -11.06 -3.72
N GLY A 356 -15.79 -11.41 -3.49
CA GLY A 356 -15.06 -12.32 -4.38
C GLY A 356 -13.57 -12.04 -4.45
N GLY A 357 -12.83 -12.89 -5.18
CA GLY A 357 -11.36 -12.83 -5.26
C GLY A 357 -10.79 -11.56 -5.91
N ASN A 358 -11.59 -10.88 -6.74
CA ASN A 358 -11.20 -9.63 -7.42
C ASN A 358 -11.83 -8.38 -6.80
N TRP A 359 -12.39 -8.49 -5.60
CA TRP A 359 -13.18 -7.43 -4.99
C TRP A 359 -12.49 -6.06 -4.96
N GLN A 360 -11.19 -6.01 -4.70
CA GLN A 360 -10.44 -4.75 -4.70
C GLN A 360 -10.37 -4.06 -6.08
N HIS A 361 -10.31 -4.84 -7.17
CA HIS A 361 -10.35 -4.29 -8.53
C HIS A 361 -11.76 -3.82 -8.89
N GLU A 362 -12.76 -4.63 -8.55
CA GLU A 362 -14.18 -4.29 -8.77
C GLU A 362 -14.57 -3.03 -8.00
N GLN A 363 -14.14 -2.91 -6.75
CA GLN A 363 -14.35 -1.74 -5.90
C GLN A 363 -13.75 -0.47 -6.52
N TRP A 364 -12.52 -0.54 -7.01
CA TRP A 364 -11.88 0.57 -7.70
C TRP A 364 -12.61 0.97 -8.99
N ILE A 365 -13.00 -0.01 -9.81
CA ILE A 365 -13.78 0.22 -11.02
C ILE A 365 -15.12 0.89 -10.68
N GLN A 366 -15.84 0.38 -9.70
CA GLN A 366 -17.10 0.97 -9.24
C GLN A 366 -16.90 2.38 -8.68
N ALA A 367 -15.86 2.61 -7.91
CA ALA A 367 -15.52 3.94 -7.39
C ALA A 367 -15.30 4.96 -8.52
N ILE A 368 -14.62 4.56 -9.62
CA ILE A 368 -14.47 5.41 -10.81
C ILE A 368 -15.81 5.70 -11.46
N LYS A 369 -16.63 4.67 -11.67
CA LYS A 369 -17.93 4.78 -12.37
C LYS A 369 -18.97 5.60 -11.59
N THR A 370 -18.90 5.57 -10.26
CA THR A 370 -19.85 6.24 -9.38
C THR A 370 -19.35 7.57 -8.81
N GLY A 371 -18.05 7.88 -8.98
CA GLY A 371 -17.43 9.06 -8.34
C GLY A 371 -17.24 8.90 -6.83
N SER A 372 -17.28 7.67 -6.30
CA SER A 372 -17.03 7.38 -4.88
C SER A 372 -15.54 7.15 -4.60
N GLN A 373 -15.20 6.81 -3.36
CA GLN A 373 -13.85 6.41 -2.95
C GLN A 373 -13.74 4.88 -2.86
N ALA A 374 -12.55 4.37 -3.14
CA ALA A 374 -12.21 2.97 -2.89
C ALA A 374 -11.73 2.81 -1.44
N GLU A 375 -11.87 1.60 -0.85
CA GLU A 375 -11.55 1.36 0.56
C GLU A 375 -10.06 1.56 0.88
N CYS A 376 -9.19 1.16 -0.02
CA CYS A 376 -7.74 1.28 0.16
C CYS A 376 -7.17 2.34 -0.79
N ASP A 377 -7.80 3.53 -0.82
CA ASP A 377 -7.31 4.66 -1.62
C ASP A 377 -5.96 5.18 -1.10
N PHE A 378 -5.34 6.13 -1.81
CA PHE A 378 -4.04 6.65 -1.40
C PHE A 378 -4.10 7.51 -0.13
N ALA A 379 -5.28 7.96 0.31
CA ALA A 379 -5.42 8.64 1.60
C ALA A 379 -5.30 7.65 2.78
N TYR A 380 -5.71 6.40 2.57
CA TYR A 380 -5.52 5.30 3.51
C TYR A 380 -4.17 4.58 3.29
N GLY A 381 -3.90 4.15 2.07
CA GLY A 381 -2.69 3.38 1.72
C GLY A 381 -1.39 4.18 1.89
N GLY A 382 -1.46 5.51 1.78
CA GLY A 382 -0.31 6.41 1.98
C GLY A 382 0.27 6.32 3.39
N PRO A 383 -0.46 6.71 4.44
CA PRO A 383 0.01 6.59 5.82
C PRO A 383 0.44 5.16 6.20
N LEU A 384 -0.27 4.15 5.72
CA LEU A 384 0.11 2.76 5.91
C LEU A 384 1.49 2.45 5.30
N SER A 385 1.73 2.81 4.04
CA SER A 385 3.02 2.59 3.36
C SER A 385 4.14 3.41 4.00
N GLU A 386 3.89 4.68 4.35
CA GLU A 386 4.87 5.55 5.00
C GLU A 386 5.39 4.95 6.31
N ALA A 387 4.50 4.39 7.15
CA ALA A 387 4.89 3.82 8.43
C ALA A 387 5.88 2.65 8.27
N GLY A 388 5.63 1.74 7.32
CA GLY A 388 6.56 0.65 7.03
C GLY A 388 7.91 1.15 6.54
N LEU A 389 7.91 2.13 5.63
CA LEU A 389 9.14 2.72 5.09
C LEU A 389 9.94 3.49 6.15
N LEU A 390 9.28 4.15 7.12
CA LEU A 390 9.95 4.81 8.25
C LEU A 390 10.72 3.81 9.12
N GLY A 391 10.26 2.57 9.25
CA GLY A 391 11.00 1.52 9.92
C GLY A 391 12.34 1.23 9.23
N ASN A 392 12.36 1.20 7.90
CA ASN A 392 13.60 1.07 7.13
C ASN A 392 14.51 2.29 7.29
N VAL A 393 13.95 3.50 7.35
CA VAL A 393 14.72 4.73 7.61
C VAL A 393 15.37 4.65 9.00
N ALA A 394 14.61 4.30 10.04
CA ALA A 394 15.13 4.18 11.40
C ALA A 394 16.26 3.13 11.49
N PHE A 395 16.11 1.98 10.82
CA PHE A 395 17.15 0.96 10.75
C PHE A 395 18.42 1.48 10.08
N ARG A 396 18.29 2.13 8.91
CA ARG A 396 19.45 2.60 8.14
C ARG A 396 20.20 3.75 8.83
N VAL A 397 19.50 4.57 9.59
CA VAL A 397 20.09 5.66 10.38
C VAL A 397 20.71 5.11 11.68
N GLY A 398 20.20 3.99 12.21
CA GLY A 398 20.68 3.36 13.43
C GLY A 398 20.32 4.11 14.72
N ARG A 399 19.22 4.91 14.71
CA ARG A 399 18.75 5.64 15.90
C ARG A 399 17.23 5.85 15.87
N LYS A 400 16.64 6.08 17.06
CA LYS A 400 15.22 6.43 17.21
C LYS A 400 14.91 7.74 16.48
N LEU A 401 13.90 7.73 15.64
CA LEU A 401 13.36 8.88 14.94
C LEU A 401 12.24 9.52 15.74
N ILE A 402 12.23 10.85 15.84
CA ILE A 402 11.07 11.65 16.24
C ILE A 402 10.47 12.21 14.95
N TRP A 403 9.32 11.64 14.55
CA TRP A 403 8.77 11.91 13.23
C TRP A 403 7.84 13.12 13.20
N ASP A 404 8.05 14.01 12.27
CA ASP A 404 7.12 15.08 11.91
C ASP A 404 6.50 14.81 10.54
N ALA A 405 5.33 14.19 10.55
CA ALA A 405 4.63 13.81 9.33
C ALA A 405 4.18 15.02 8.47
N LYS A 406 4.04 16.21 9.07
CA LYS A 406 3.64 17.42 8.36
C LYS A 406 4.76 17.95 7.47
N THR A 407 5.99 17.91 7.97
CA THR A 407 7.18 18.41 7.27
C THR A 407 7.99 17.33 6.59
N LEU A 408 7.63 16.05 6.76
CA LEU A 408 8.40 14.88 6.32
C LEU A 408 9.85 14.89 6.84
N LYS A 409 10.02 15.19 8.13
CA LYS A 409 11.33 15.28 8.75
C LYS A 409 11.43 14.45 10.02
N ALA A 410 12.57 13.81 10.19
CA ALA A 410 12.98 13.25 11.48
C ALA A 410 13.63 14.36 12.31
N LYS A 411 12.97 14.84 13.38
CA LYS A 411 13.45 15.96 14.20
C LYS A 411 14.80 15.62 14.82
N GLY A 412 15.78 16.52 14.68
CA GLY A 412 17.13 16.34 15.22
C GLY A 412 17.94 15.20 14.56
N CYS A 413 17.54 14.75 13.35
CA CYS A 413 18.18 13.66 12.62
C CYS A 413 18.25 13.98 11.11
N PRO A 414 19.02 14.99 10.68
CA PRO A 414 19.09 15.38 9.26
C PRO A 414 19.66 14.28 8.37
N GLU A 415 20.48 13.37 8.91
CA GLU A 415 21.00 12.21 8.20
C GLU A 415 19.92 11.23 7.72
N ALA A 416 18.70 11.31 8.26
CA ALA A 416 17.56 10.53 7.79
C ALA A 416 17.04 11.01 6.42
N ASP A 417 17.26 12.26 6.07
CA ASP A 417 16.69 12.88 4.85
C ASP A 417 17.07 12.11 3.58
N GLN A 418 18.30 11.60 3.49
CA GLN A 418 18.75 10.81 2.34
C GLN A 418 17.99 9.49 2.15
N PHE A 419 17.31 8.98 3.19
CA PHE A 419 16.51 7.76 3.15
C PHE A 419 15.00 8.04 3.06
N ILE A 420 14.58 9.24 3.52
CA ILE A 420 13.21 9.73 3.38
C ILE A 420 12.92 10.17 1.94
N GLN A 421 13.92 10.80 1.31
CA GLN A 421 13.83 11.31 -0.07
C GLN A 421 14.85 10.60 -0.95
N HIS A 422 14.51 10.43 -2.22
CA HIS A 422 15.40 9.86 -3.21
C HIS A 422 15.72 10.88 -4.29
N LYS A 423 17.03 11.00 -4.61
CA LYS A 423 17.45 11.76 -5.76
C LYS A 423 17.26 10.91 -7.01
N TYR A 424 16.39 11.34 -7.91
CA TYR A 424 16.22 10.68 -9.19
C TYR A 424 17.43 10.91 -10.10
N ARG A 425 17.70 9.95 -10.98
CA ARG A 425 18.66 10.14 -12.05
C ARG A 425 18.11 11.12 -13.08
N GLU A 426 19.00 11.66 -13.93
CA GLU A 426 18.65 12.60 -14.98
C GLU A 426 17.53 12.08 -15.90
N GLY A 427 16.63 12.99 -16.32
CA GLY A 427 15.47 12.64 -17.15
C GLY A 427 14.24 12.13 -16.40
N TRP A 428 14.31 11.93 -15.07
CA TRP A 428 13.19 11.46 -14.24
C TRP A 428 12.81 12.50 -13.18
N LYS A 429 11.49 12.70 -13.00
CA LYS A 429 10.93 13.61 -11.98
C LYS A 429 9.47 13.24 -11.66
N ILE A 430 8.99 13.65 -10.49
CA ILE A 430 7.59 13.63 -10.06
C ILE A 430 7.07 15.00 -9.69
#